data_896224bf7af5f836cac9129f23d1a6a4
#
_entry.id   896224bf7af5f836cac9129f23d1a6a4
#
_cell.length_a   1.000
_cell.length_b   1.000
_cell.length_c   1.000
_cell.angle_alpha   90.00
_cell.angle_beta   90.00
_cell.angle_gamma   90.00
#
_symmetry.space_group_name_H-M   'P 1'
#
loop_
_entity.id
_entity.type
_entity.pdbx_description
1 polymer ?
#
loop_
_entity_poly.entity_id
_entity_poly.type
_entity_poly.pdbx_seq_one_letter_code
_entity_poly.pdbx_strand_id
1 'polypeptide(L)'
;LEPGDRFTLDARCELGNQERVGLDYKELPRDVGPGDLLLLNDGLIVLQVERVVGEEIETIVKIGGDLSNNKGINRQGGGLSAPALTAKDMEDIKTAMALGADYVAVSFPKNATDMEMARQLAAVAGAPHNHKTRMIAKIERAEAIRPGVLEEILAASDGIMVARGDLAVEVGNAAVPALQKRMIKLARENNKLAITATQMMESMIVNPVPTRAEVSDVANAVLDGTDAVMLSAETAAGRYPVETIEAMAAICVEAEKSQTVHLDADFLDQTFSRIDQSIAMGALFTAHHLQVKAIAALTDSGATALWMSRHGINIPIYAMTPNVASQRKMALYRNVQSLPLANSTDRDEALHQAEELLVARGVVQRGDFIVLTVGEPMGQAGGTNTLKIVRVGMH
;
A
#
# COMPACT_ATOMS: atom_id res chain seq x y z
N LEU A 1 21.93 18.58 -19.93
CA LEU A 1 23.12 17.72 -19.89
C LEU A 1 23.16 16.86 -21.15
N GLU A 2 24.32 16.77 -21.78
CA GLU A 2 24.52 15.96 -22.99
C GLU A 2 25.39 14.75 -22.69
N PRO A 3 25.16 13.58 -23.33
CA PRO A 3 26.01 12.42 -23.16
C PRO A 3 27.47 12.70 -23.48
N GLY A 4 28.39 12.33 -22.57
CA GLY A 4 29.81 12.57 -22.66
C GLY A 4 30.29 13.82 -21.93
N ASP A 5 29.40 14.71 -21.53
CA ASP A 5 29.77 15.88 -20.73
C ASP A 5 30.31 15.48 -19.36
N ARG A 6 31.22 16.29 -18.84
CA ARG A 6 31.60 16.24 -17.42
C ARG A 6 30.63 17.08 -16.61
N PHE A 7 30.15 16.51 -15.50
CA PHE A 7 29.27 17.20 -14.59
C PHE A 7 29.65 16.89 -13.14
N THR A 8 29.75 17.93 -12.31
CA THR A 8 30.16 17.77 -10.91
C THR A 8 29.00 17.94 -9.97
N LEU A 9 28.82 16.97 -9.07
CA LEU A 9 27.95 17.08 -7.92
C LEU A 9 28.81 17.55 -6.72
N ASP A 10 28.52 18.71 -6.17
CA ASP A 10 29.33 19.34 -5.11
C ASP A 10 28.49 19.61 -3.88
N ALA A 11 28.78 18.91 -2.77
CA ALA A 11 28.04 19.05 -1.52
C ALA A 11 28.09 20.47 -0.91
N ARG A 12 29.03 21.32 -1.33
CA ARG A 12 29.17 22.71 -0.86
C ARG A 12 28.51 23.73 -1.78
N CYS A 13 28.16 23.34 -3.00
CA CYS A 13 27.60 24.25 -3.99
C CYS A 13 26.18 24.67 -3.58
N GLU A 14 25.94 25.97 -3.56
CA GLU A 14 24.61 26.54 -3.27
C GLU A 14 23.83 26.87 -4.55
N LEU A 15 24.53 27.36 -5.58
CA LEU A 15 23.93 27.71 -6.86
C LEU A 15 24.59 26.89 -7.97
N GLY A 16 23.77 26.06 -8.65
CA GLY A 16 24.23 25.26 -9.76
C GLY A 16 24.36 26.04 -11.07
N ASN A 17 25.12 25.47 -12.01
CA ASN A 17 25.26 25.91 -13.38
C ASN A 17 25.32 24.70 -14.32
N GLN A 18 25.76 24.90 -15.56
CA GLN A 18 25.87 23.81 -16.55
C GLN A 18 27.00 22.81 -16.28
N GLU A 19 27.94 23.12 -15.38
CA GLU A 19 29.10 22.28 -15.04
C GLU A 19 28.98 21.62 -13.69
N ARG A 20 28.18 22.18 -12.75
CA ARG A 20 28.02 21.66 -11.40
C ARG A 20 26.68 21.99 -10.77
N VAL A 21 26.29 21.19 -9.79
CA VAL A 21 25.09 21.41 -8.98
C VAL A 21 25.33 21.00 -7.53
N GLY A 22 24.59 21.63 -6.61
CA GLY A 22 24.60 21.30 -5.20
C GLY A 22 23.81 20.03 -4.88
N LEU A 23 24.08 19.47 -3.69
CA LEU A 23 23.43 18.31 -3.13
C LEU A 23 22.77 18.65 -1.80
N ASP A 24 21.54 18.23 -1.59
CA ASP A 24 20.92 18.28 -0.27
C ASP A 24 21.47 17.17 0.63
N TYR A 25 21.71 15.99 0.07
CA TYR A 25 22.35 14.88 0.75
C TYR A 25 23.88 15.06 0.78
N LYS A 26 24.38 15.73 1.82
CA LYS A 26 25.79 16.11 1.96
C LYS A 26 26.75 14.94 2.12
N GLU A 27 26.25 13.77 2.54
CA GLU A 27 27.04 12.56 2.75
C GLU A 27 27.26 11.73 1.46
N LEU A 28 26.57 12.09 0.37
CA LEU A 28 26.67 11.35 -0.90
C LEU A 28 28.12 11.08 -1.36
N PRO A 29 29.10 12.04 -1.25
CA PRO A 29 30.49 11.79 -1.62
C PRO A 29 31.15 10.63 -0.85
N ARG A 30 30.65 10.30 0.35
CA ARG A 30 31.15 9.17 1.16
C ARG A 30 30.55 7.82 0.76
N ASP A 31 29.39 7.86 0.13
CA ASP A 31 28.61 6.64 -0.23
C ASP A 31 28.91 6.14 -1.63
N VAL A 32 29.65 6.91 -2.45
CA VAL A 32 29.88 6.58 -3.86
C VAL A 32 31.35 6.51 -4.20
N GLY A 33 31.68 5.73 -5.23
CA GLY A 33 33.04 5.56 -5.72
C GLY A 33 33.11 5.47 -7.23
N PRO A 34 34.34 5.43 -7.79
CA PRO A 34 34.54 5.31 -9.23
C PRO A 34 33.80 4.12 -9.84
N GLY A 35 33.08 4.36 -10.93
CA GLY A 35 32.30 3.36 -11.63
C GLY A 35 30.83 3.28 -11.20
N ASP A 36 30.45 3.85 -10.05
CA ASP A 36 29.06 3.89 -9.62
C ASP A 36 28.20 4.69 -10.59
N LEU A 37 26.95 4.25 -10.76
CA LEU A 37 25.96 4.97 -11.55
C LEU A 37 25.00 5.70 -10.63
N LEU A 38 24.89 7.00 -10.84
CA LEU A 38 23.94 7.88 -10.17
C LEU A 38 22.80 8.19 -11.14
N LEU A 39 21.58 7.97 -10.67
CA LEU A 39 20.37 8.13 -11.46
C LEU A 39 19.60 9.33 -10.92
N LEU A 40 19.41 10.32 -11.77
CA LEU A 40 18.71 11.57 -11.44
C LEU A 40 17.39 11.65 -12.19
N ASN A 41 16.44 12.39 -11.61
CA ASN A 41 15.12 12.60 -12.23
C ASN A 41 14.45 11.27 -12.62
N ASP A 42 14.28 10.38 -11.64
CA ASP A 42 13.66 9.05 -11.80
C ASP A 42 14.38 8.15 -12.82
N GLY A 43 15.69 8.32 -12.95
CA GLY A 43 16.53 7.54 -13.85
C GLY A 43 16.58 8.04 -15.30
N LEU A 44 15.94 9.15 -15.60
CA LEU A 44 15.97 9.78 -16.93
C LEU A 44 17.36 10.33 -17.28
N ILE A 45 18.15 10.71 -16.27
CA ILE A 45 19.52 11.17 -16.42
C ILE A 45 20.43 10.21 -15.65
N VAL A 46 21.48 9.74 -16.32
CA VAL A 46 22.45 8.80 -15.74
C VAL A 46 23.83 9.39 -15.77
N LEU A 47 24.44 9.50 -14.58
CA LEU A 47 25.80 9.96 -14.38
C LEU A 47 26.68 8.79 -13.92
N GLN A 48 27.85 8.60 -14.51
CA GLN A 48 28.85 7.68 -14.01
C GLN A 48 29.91 8.42 -13.21
N VAL A 49 30.13 7.99 -11.98
CA VAL A 49 31.20 8.55 -11.13
C VAL A 49 32.55 8.20 -11.71
N GLU A 50 33.40 9.20 -12.01
CA GLU A 50 34.80 9.04 -12.39
C GLU A 50 35.68 9.00 -11.14
N ARG A 51 35.52 9.97 -10.25
CA ARG A 51 36.25 10.07 -8.99
C ARG A 51 35.53 10.94 -7.98
N VAL A 52 35.89 10.80 -6.73
CA VAL A 52 35.45 11.64 -5.62
C VAL A 52 36.65 12.39 -5.06
N VAL A 53 36.56 13.72 -4.97
CA VAL A 53 37.61 14.58 -4.46
C VAL A 53 37.03 15.44 -3.32
N GLY A 54 37.25 15.04 -2.08
CA GLY A 54 36.66 15.69 -0.92
C GLY A 54 35.11 15.62 -0.96
N GLU A 55 34.47 16.75 -1.15
CA GLU A 55 33.01 16.86 -1.21
C GLU A 55 32.47 17.00 -2.65
N GLU A 56 33.33 16.83 -3.65
CA GLU A 56 32.99 16.87 -5.06
C GLU A 56 32.99 15.46 -5.66
N ILE A 57 31.92 15.14 -6.40
CA ILE A 57 31.78 13.92 -7.18
C ILE A 57 31.87 14.31 -8.64
N GLU A 58 33.00 13.99 -9.28
CA GLU A 58 33.20 14.21 -10.71
C GLU A 58 32.57 13.05 -11.49
N THR A 59 31.69 13.38 -12.42
CA THR A 59 30.94 12.40 -13.20
C THR A 59 31.03 12.65 -14.70
N ILE A 60 30.72 11.60 -15.47
CA ILE A 60 30.45 11.69 -16.92
C ILE A 60 28.98 11.36 -17.14
N VAL A 61 28.31 12.20 -17.92
CA VAL A 61 26.92 11.98 -18.35
C VAL A 61 26.87 10.79 -19.31
N LYS A 62 26.13 9.73 -18.93
CA LYS A 62 25.87 8.55 -19.80
C LYS A 62 24.55 8.71 -20.54
N ILE A 63 23.51 9.18 -19.87
CA ILE A 63 22.22 9.52 -20.46
C ILE A 63 21.97 10.96 -20.04
N GLY A 64 21.80 11.82 -21.03
CA GLY A 64 21.55 13.25 -20.83
C GLY A 64 20.06 13.58 -20.74
N GLY A 65 19.78 14.86 -20.45
CA GLY A 65 18.43 15.39 -20.35
C GLY A 65 18.38 16.71 -19.62
N ASP A 66 17.19 17.25 -19.50
CA ASP A 66 16.94 18.48 -18.76
C ASP A 66 16.90 18.22 -17.25
N LEU A 67 17.91 18.74 -16.55
CA LEU A 67 17.98 18.66 -15.09
C LEU A 67 17.40 19.92 -14.45
N SER A 68 16.20 19.81 -13.90
CA SER A 68 15.57 20.88 -13.12
C SER A 68 15.91 20.78 -11.63
N ASN A 69 15.54 21.80 -10.86
CA ASN A 69 15.78 21.86 -9.42
C ASN A 69 15.00 20.77 -8.66
N ASN A 70 15.55 20.36 -7.52
CA ASN A 70 14.90 19.45 -6.55
C ASN A 70 14.56 18.07 -7.13
N LYS A 71 15.42 17.54 -7.99
CA LYS A 71 15.29 16.19 -8.52
C LYS A 71 15.93 15.16 -7.61
N GLY A 72 15.27 14.01 -7.49
CA GLY A 72 15.80 12.86 -6.75
C GLY A 72 17.12 12.38 -7.36
N ILE A 73 17.96 11.83 -6.49
CA ILE A 73 19.20 11.15 -6.85
C ILE A 73 19.23 9.78 -6.17
N ASN A 74 19.47 8.74 -6.95
CA ASN A 74 19.62 7.37 -6.48
C ASN A 74 20.95 6.80 -6.96
N ARG A 75 21.47 5.82 -6.23
CA ARG A 75 22.59 5.01 -6.67
C ARG A 75 22.08 3.68 -7.17
N GLN A 76 22.47 3.25 -8.36
CA GLN A 76 22.11 1.94 -8.88
C GLN A 76 22.66 0.84 -7.96
N GLY A 77 21.80 -0.10 -7.58
CA GLY A 77 22.13 -1.17 -6.64
C GLY A 77 22.01 -0.79 -5.16
N GLY A 78 21.59 0.45 -4.86
CA GLY A 78 21.40 0.93 -3.47
C GLY A 78 22.71 1.28 -2.77
N GLY A 79 22.73 1.20 -1.44
CA GLY A 79 23.91 1.40 -0.61
C GLY A 79 24.12 2.84 -0.13
N LEU A 80 23.14 3.73 -0.26
CA LEU A 80 23.19 5.06 0.34
C LEU A 80 22.93 4.98 1.84
N SER A 81 23.76 5.67 2.63
CA SER A 81 23.65 5.67 4.10
C SER A 81 22.60 6.62 4.65
N ALA A 82 21.93 7.39 3.77
CA ALA A 82 20.90 8.35 4.17
C ALA A 82 19.87 7.72 5.12
N PRO A 83 19.54 8.37 6.27
CA PRO A 83 18.53 7.87 7.18
C PRO A 83 17.15 7.86 6.54
N ALA A 84 16.31 6.88 6.90
CA ALA A 84 14.92 6.84 6.43
C ALA A 84 14.08 7.98 7.02
N LEU A 85 14.38 8.42 8.24
CA LEU A 85 13.70 9.51 8.93
C LEU A 85 14.65 10.66 9.18
N THR A 86 14.34 11.81 8.61
CA THR A 86 15.04 13.09 8.87
C THR A 86 14.41 13.84 10.04
N ALA A 87 15.06 14.91 10.50
CA ALA A 87 14.47 15.79 11.53
C ALA A 87 13.14 16.41 11.05
N LYS A 88 13.03 16.71 9.74
CA LYS A 88 11.78 17.18 9.15
C LYS A 88 10.69 16.13 9.21
N ASP A 89 10.99 14.89 8.91
CA ASP A 89 10.01 13.78 8.96
C ASP A 89 9.48 13.58 10.38
N MET A 90 10.32 13.79 11.41
CA MET A 90 9.88 13.72 12.81
C MET A 90 8.86 14.81 13.15
N GLU A 91 9.03 16.04 12.61
CA GLU A 91 8.04 17.11 12.77
C GLU A 91 6.78 16.85 11.93
N ASP A 92 6.94 16.31 10.72
CA ASP A 92 5.82 15.95 9.84
C ASP A 92 4.95 14.84 10.47
N ILE A 93 5.56 13.88 11.17
CA ILE A 93 4.81 12.86 11.95
C ILE A 93 3.94 13.52 13.03
N LYS A 94 4.46 14.52 13.77
CA LYS A 94 3.67 15.26 14.76
C LYS A 94 2.46 15.94 14.12
N THR A 95 2.67 16.58 12.97
CA THR A 95 1.60 17.22 12.20
C THR A 95 0.57 16.20 11.73
N ALA A 96 1.00 15.06 11.21
CA ALA A 96 0.11 13.98 10.77
C ALA A 96 -0.76 13.46 11.93
N MET A 97 -0.18 13.31 13.13
CA MET A 97 -0.93 12.88 14.32
C MET A 97 -1.94 13.93 14.77
N ALA A 98 -1.57 15.21 14.75
CA ALA A 98 -2.50 16.31 15.08
C ALA A 98 -3.67 16.39 14.10
N LEU A 99 -3.45 16.08 12.82
CA LEU A 99 -4.48 16.01 11.78
C LEU A 99 -5.31 14.71 11.83
N GLY A 100 -4.94 13.74 12.65
CA GLY A 100 -5.65 12.46 12.77
C GLY A 100 -5.49 11.55 11.55
N ALA A 101 -4.29 11.48 10.96
CA ALA A 101 -4.00 10.60 9.83
C ALA A 101 -4.18 9.13 10.20
N ASP A 102 -5.03 8.41 9.49
CA ASP A 102 -5.31 6.99 9.75
C ASP A 102 -4.13 6.10 9.37
N TYR A 103 -3.38 6.49 8.32
CA TYR A 103 -2.17 5.83 7.84
C TYR A 103 -1.06 6.84 7.56
N VAL A 104 0.17 6.44 7.85
CA VAL A 104 1.39 7.17 7.50
C VAL A 104 2.31 6.25 6.70
N ALA A 105 2.71 6.68 5.52
CA ALA A 105 3.66 5.97 4.68
C ALA A 105 5.07 6.51 4.89
N VAL A 106 5.99 5.62 5.22
CA VAL A 106 7.40 5.93 5.46
C VAL A 106 8.19 5.67 4.20
N SER A 107 8.85 6.69 3.66
CA SER A 107 9.68 6.59 2.47
C SER A 107 11.07 6.04 2.80
N PHE A 108 11.61 5.24 1.90
CA PHE A 108 12.97 4.71 1.92
C PHE A 108 13.39 3.93 3.19
N PRO A 109 12.52 3.15 3.86
CA PRO A 109 12.97 2.31 4.96
C PRO A 109 13.94 1.24 4.42
N LYS A 110 15.02 1.00 5.17
CA LYS A 110 16.04 0.00 4.84
C LYS A 110 15.83 -1.31 5.56
N ASN A 111 15.19 -1.25 6.74
CA ASN A 111 15.02 -2.38 7.65
C ASN A 111 13.82 -2.15 8.60
N ALA A 112 13.55 -3.15 9.45
CA ALA A 112 12.49 -3.08 10.45
C ALA A 112 12.66 -1.94 11.46
N THR A 113 13.89 -1.64 11.85
CA THR A 113 14.19 -0.59 12.86
C THR A 113 13.70 0.79 12.39
N ASP A 114 13.81 1.11 11.11
CA ASP A 114 13.30 2.36 10.55
C ASP A 114 11.78 2.47 10.75
N MET A 115 11.05 1.37 10.52
CA MET A 115 9.59 1.31 10.70
C MET A 115 9.18 1.36 12.17
N GLU A 116 9.92 0.69 13.05
CA GLU A 116 9.70 0.71 14.50
C GLU A 116 9.91 2.11 15.06
N MET A 117 10.95 2.81 14.62
CA MET A 117 11.22 4.19 14.99
C MET A 117 10.07 5.12 14.58
N ALA A 118 9.60 5.03 13.33
CA ALA A 118 8.46 5.81 12.86
C ALA A 118 7.20 5.54 13.68
N ARG A 119 6.94 4.28 14.02
CA ARG A 119 5.81 3.87 14.86
C ARG A 119 5.90 4.43 16.27
N GLN A 120 7.08 4.41 16.88
CA GLN A 120 7.29 4.96 18.23
C GLN A 120 7.09 6.48 18.25
N LEU A 121 7.66 7.19 17.26
CA LEU A 121 7.46 8.64 17.11
C LEU A 121 5.98 8.99 16.95
N ALA A 122 5.26 8.26 16.09
CA ALA A 122 3.83 8.46 15.89
C ALA A 122 3.01 8.13 17.15
N ALA A 123 3.38 7.09 17.90
CA ALA A 123 2.70 6.74 19.15
C ALA A 123 2.86 7.85 20.21
N VAL A 124 4.07 8.39 20.37
CA VAL A 124 4.33 9.51 21.29
C VAL A 124 3.58 10.78 20.85
N ALA A 125 3.64 11.11 19.57
CA ALA A 125 2.98 12.30 19.02
C ALA A 125 1.45 12.20 19.02
N GLY A 126 0.90 10.99 18.85
CA GLY A 126 -0.54 10.73 18.82
C GLY A 126 -1.19 10.64 20.21
N ALA A 127 -0.41 10.34 21.25
CA ALA A 127 -0.92 10.17 22.60
C ALA A 127 -1.74 11.37 23.13
N PRO A 128 -1.31 12.64 22.96
CA PRO A 128 -2.10 13.81 23.38
C PRO A 128 -3.46 13.93 22.66
N HIS A 129 -3.59 13.34 21.47
CA HIS A 129 -4.78 13.36 20.63
C HIS A 129 -5.63 12.10 20.76
N ASN A 130 -5.24 11.15 21.63
CA ASN A 130 -5.82 9.81 21.71
C ASN A 130 -5.96 9.13 20.33
N HIS A 131 -4.93 9.32 19.49
CA HIS A 131 -4.91 8.88 18.10
C HIS A 131 -3.83 7.82 17.88
N LYS A 132 -4.19 6.76 17.14
CA LYS A 132 -3.28 5.70 16.71
C LYS A 132 -3.33 5.59 15.20
N THR A 133 -2.21 5.86 14.56
CA THR A 133 -2.01 5.65 13.13
C THR A 133 -1.42 4.28 12.83
N ARG A 134 -1.47 3.90 11.56
CA ARG A 134 -0.83 2.70 11.02
C ARG A 134 0.29 3.06 10.09
N MET A 135 1.32 2.20 10.05
CA MET A 135 2.53 2.42 9.28
C MET A 135 2.53 1.60 7.99
N ILE A 136 2.73 2.27 6.87
CA ILE A 136 2.97 1.64 5.56
C ILE A 136 4.44 1.85 5.20
N ALA A 137 5.16 0.77 4.96
CA ALA A 137 6.54 0.85 4.46
C ALA A 137 6.54 1.00 2.94
N LYS A 138 7.11 2.09 2.43
CA LYS A 138 7.32 2.25 0.99
C LYS A 138 8.58 1.48 0.60
N ILE A 139 8.41 0.45 -0.22
CA ILE A 139 9.53 -0.38 -0.67
C ILE A 139 10.13 0.24 -1.92
N GLU A 140 11.23 0.94 -1.72
CA GLU A 140 11.89 1.80 -2.71
C GLU A 140 13.38 1.46 -2.88
N ARG A 141 13.96 0.67 -1.95
CA ARG A 141 15.40 0.39 -1.89
C ARG A 141 15.72 -1.06 -2.23
N ALA A 142 16.86 -1.27 -2.87
CA ALA A 142 17.39 -2.59 -3.15
C ALA A 142 17.66 -3.41 -1.88
N GLU A 143 18.04 -2.76 -0.78
CA GLU A 143 18.24 -3.42 0.51
C GLU A 143 16.94 -3.98 1.10
N ALA A 144 15.85 -3.23 0.95
CA ALA A 144 14.56 -3.59 1.53
C ALA A 144 13.92 -4.84 0.91
N ILE A 145 14.32 -5.22 -0.31
CA ILE A 145 13.79 -6.41 -1.00
C ILE A 145 14.59 -7.69 -0.74
N ARG A 146 15.69 -7.61 0.00
CA ARG A 146 16.51 -8.79 0.31
C ARG A 146 15.71 -9.80 1.13
N PRO A 147 15.90 -11.12 0.89
CA PRO A 147 15.30 -12.15 1.72
C PRO A 147 15.63 -11.94 3.21
N GLY A 148 14.64 -12.10 4.08
CA GLY A 148 14.74 -11.81 5.51
C GLY A 148 14.47 -10.34 5.85
N VAL A 149 15.04 -9.38 5.13
CA VAL A 149 14.84 -7.95 5.40
C VAL A 149 13.41 -7.52 5.07
N LEU A 150 12.87 -7.94 3.92
CA LEU A 150 11.49 -7.63 3.53
C LEU A 150 10.48 -8.19 4.51
N GLU A 151 10.69 -9.42 4.97
CA GLU A 151 9.86 -10.09 5.98
C GLU A 151 9.89 -9.35 7.31
N GLU A 152 11.04 -8.88 7.76
CA GLU A 152 11.19 -8.07 8.97
C GLU A 152 10.49 -6.70 8.85
N ILE A 153 10.64 -6.01 7.71
CA ILE A 153 9.94 -4.75 7.43
C ILE A 153 8.42 -4.98 7.47
N LEU A 154 7.93 -6.06 6.84
CA LEU A 154 6.51 -6.42 6.88
C LEU A 154 6.02 -6.66 8.31
N ALA A 155 6.79 -7.39 9.13
CA ALA A 155 6.43 -7.65 10.52
C ALA A 155 6.30 -6.34 11.33
N ALA A 156 7.18 -5.38 11.11
CA ALA A 156 7.20 -4.08 11.78
C ALA A 156 6.13 -3.09 11.24
N SER A 157 5.48 -3.40 10.10
CA SER A 157 4.55 -2.52 9.41
C SER A 157 3.10 -3.05 9.48
N ASP A 158 2.12 -2.20 9.15
CA ASP A 158 0.73 -2.60 8.95
C ASP A 158 0.44 -2.92 7.47
N GLY A 159 1.33 -2.51 6.59
CA GLY A 159 1.30 -2.79 5.16
C GLY A 159 2.54 -2.28 4.46
N ILE A 160 2.62 -2.57 3.16
CA ILE A 160 3.67 -2.08 2.29
C ILE A 160 3.08 -1.34 1.10
N MET A 161 3.89 -0.45 0.54
CA MET A 161 3.64 0.16 -0.76
C MET A 161 4.75 -0.27 -1.71
N VAL A 162 4.38 -0.89 -2.81
CA VAL A 162 5.28 -1.18 -3.92
C VAL A 162 5.45 0.11 -4.72
N ALA A 163 6.46 0.89 -4.36
CA ALA A 163 6.77 2.18 -4.97
C ALA A 163 7.71 1.97 -6.16
N ARG A 164 7.11 1.67 -7.31
CA ARG A 164 7.80 1.12 -8.49
C ARG A 164 8.79 2.07 -9.12
N GLY A 165 8.54 3.39 -9.05
CA GLY A 165 9.43 4.41 -9.63
C GLY A 165 10.83 4.33 -9.03
N ASP A 166 10.97 4.63 -7.74
CA ASP A 166 12.25 4.62 -7.05
C ASP A 166 12.87 3.22 -6.97
N LEU A 167 12.04 2.19 -6.75
CA LEU A 167 12.53 0.81 -6.75
C LEU A 167 13.16 0.43 -8.08
N ALA A 168 12.53 0.79 -9.21
CA ALA A 168 13.04 0.50 -10.55
C ALA A 168 14.40 1.17 -10.83
N VAL A 169 14.60 2.36 -10.26
CA VAL A 169 15.86 3.07 -10.36
C VAL A 169 17.01 2.27 -9.71
N GLU A 170 16.74 1.66 -8.55
CA GLU A 170 17.77 0.90 -7.84
C GLU A 170 18.00 -0.53 -8.36
N VAL A 171 16.92 -1.24 -8.73
CA VAL A 171 16.98 -2.67 -9.09
C VAL A 171 16.90 -2.93 -10.60
N GLY A 172 16.57 -1.91 -11.38
CA GLY A 172 16.31 -2.00 -12.82
C GLY A 172 14.84 -2.33 -13.13
N ASN A 173 14.31 -1.71 -14.20
CA ASN A 173 12.90 -1.85 -14.62
C ASN A 173 12.48 -3.31 -14.82
N ALA A 174 13.36 -4.15 -15.37
CA ALA A 174 13.02 -5.54 -15.69
C ALA A 174 12.72 -6.41 -14.46
N ALA A 175 13.26 -6.06 -13.30
CA ALA A 175 13.05 -6.81 -12.05
C ALA A 175 11.71 -6.48 -11.37
N VAL A 176 11.16 -5.28 -11.58
CA VAL A 176 10.02 -4.75 -10.83
C VAL A 176 8.77 -5.62 -10.91
N PRO A 177 8.33 -6.14 -12.08
CA PRO A 177 7.10 -6.94 -12.14
C PRO A 177 7.14 -8.20 -11.29
N ALA A 178 8.26 -8.91 -11.28
CA ALA A 178 8.43 -10.11 -10.45
C ALA A 178 8.47 -9.76 -8.95
N LEU A 179 9.14 -8.67 -8.61
CA LEU A 179 9.21 -8.15 -7.23
C LEU A 179 7.84 -7.71 -6.74
N GLN A 180 7.05 -7.02 -7.56
CA GLN A 180 5.67 -6.63 -7.23
C GLN A 180 4.83 -7.85 -6.83
N LYS A 181 4.82 -8.88 -7.67
CA LYS A 181 4.08 -10.12 -7.39
C LYS A 181 4.50 -10.78 -6.08
N ARG A 182 5.83 -10.88 -5.85
CA ARG A 182 6.38 -11.43 -4.60
C ARG A 182 5.97 -10.62 -3.39
N MET A 183 6.07 -9.29 -3.45
CA MET A 183 5.75 -8.41 -2.33
C MET A 183 4.25 -8.43 -1.99
N ILE A 184 3.38 -8.40 -2.98
CA ILE A 184 1.92 -8.48 -2.77
C ILE A 184 1.55 -9.82 -2.15
N LYS A 185 2.09 -10.93 -2.69
CA LYS A 185 1.86 -12.28 -2.15
C LYS A 185 2.30 -12.36 -0.69
N LEU A 186 3.53 -11.92 -0.39
CA LEU A 186 4.09 -11.96 0.96
C LEU A 186 3.27 -11.10 1.95
N ALA A 187 2.82 -9.92 1.53
CA ALA A 187 1.96 -9.08 2.36
C ALA A 187 0.63 -9.78 2.69
N ARG A 188 -0.01 -10.40 1.70
CA ARG A 188 -1.26 -11.13 1.89
C ARG A 188 -1.10 -12.32 2.84
N GLU A 189 -0.05 -13.13 2.67
CA GLU A 189 0.26 -14.28 3.52
C GLU A 189 0.50 -13.88 4.99
N ASN A 190 0.99 -12.65 5.21
CA ASN A 190 1.24 -12.10 6.54
C ASN A 190 0.10 -11.21 7.07
N ASN A 191 -1.08 -11.22 6.47
CA ASN A 191 -2.23 -10.38 6.84
C ASN A 191 -1.89 -8.88 6.86
N LYS A 192 -1.06 -8.43 5.93
CA LYS A 192 -0.68 -7.03 5.75
C LYS A 192 -1.29 -6.46 4.48
N LEU A 193 -1.41 -5.14 4.44
CA LEU A 193 -1.88 -4.42 3.26
C LEU A 193 -0.78 -4.33 2.20
N ALA A 194 -1.18 -4.31 0.94
CA ALA A 194 -0.32 -4.01 -0.20
C ALA A 194 -0.94 -2.91 -1.06
N ILE A 195 -0.18 -1.85 -1.30
CA ILE A 195 -0.57 -0.75 -2.18
C ILE A 195 0.39 -0.77 -3.37
N THR A 196 -0.12 -0.77 -4.59
CA THR A 196 0.70 -0.63 -5.79
C THR A 196 0.67 0.81 -6.26
N ALA A 197 1.84 1.42 -6.40
CA ALA A 197 2.00 2.85 -6.60
C ALA A 197 2.97 3.18 -7.73
N THR A 198 2.88 4.42 -8.18
CA THR A 198 3.71 5.10 -9.17
C THR A 198 3.57 4.58 -10.60
N GLN A 199 3.52 5.49 -11.55
CA GLN A 199 3.45 5.22 -13.00
C GLN A 199 2.29 4.28 -13.39
N MET A 200 1.16 4.39 -12.70
CA MET A 200 -0.01 3.55 -13.00
C MET A 200 -0.74 4.00 -14.27
N MET A 201 -0.99 5.31 -14.39
CA MET A 201 -1.73 5.95 -15.47
C MET A 201 -1.00 7.22 -15.94
N GLU A 202 0.32 7.18 -16.01
CA GLU A 202 1.20 8.35 -16.16
C GLU A 202 0.92 9.15 -17.43
N SER A 203 0.55 8.48 -18.54
CA SER A 203 0.19 9.16 -19.79
C SER A 203 -1.01 10.10 -19.63
N MET A 204 -1.89 9.83 -18.65
CA MET A 204 -3.07 10.63 -18.35
C MET A 204 -2.78 11.93 -17.60
N ILE A 205 -1.54 12.19 -17.23
CA ILE A 205 -1.11 13.53 -16.79
C ILE A 205 -1.44 14.55 -17.90
N VAL A 206 -1.26 14.18 -19.16
CA VAL A 206 -1.45 15.06 -20.33
C VAL A 206 -2.46 14.55 -21.36
N ASN A 207 -2.91 13.30 -21.29
CA ASN A 207 -3.85 12.68 -22.22
C ASN A 207 -5.16 12.31 -21.50
N PRO A 208 -6.32 12.44 -22.17
CA PRO A 208 -7.62 12.12 -21.55
C PRO A 208 -7.93 10.62 -21.48
N VAL A 209 -7.11 9.77 -22.09
CA VAL A 209 -7.28 8.30 -22.10
C VAL A 209 -5.95 7.61 -21.83
N PRO A 210 -5.97 6.44 -21.13
CA PRO A 210 -4.75 5.69 -20.87
C PRO A 210 -4.26 4.93 -22.09
N THR A 211 -2.99 4.52 -22.04
CA THR A 211 -2.44 3.55 -22.99
C THR A 211 -2.92 2.14 -22.66
N ARG A 212 -2.89 1.23 -23.64
CA ARG A 212 -3.19 -0.20 -23.41
C ARG A 212 -2.22 -0.86 -22.42
N ALA A 213 -0.97 -0.40 -22.38
CA ALA A 213 0.03 -0.90 -21.43
C ALA A 213 -0.34 -0.52 -19.99
N GLU A 214 -0.79 0.72 -19.76
CA GLU A 214 -1.26 1.17 -18.45
C GLU A 214 -2.52 0.43 -18.01
N VAL A 215 -3.48 0.23 -18.89
CA VAL A 215 -4.68 -0.58 -18.62
C VAL A 215 -4.28 -1.99 -18.19
N SER A 216 -3.33 -2.62 -18.89
CA SER A 216 -2.80 -3.94 -18.54
C SER A 216 -2.07 -3.94 -17.21
N ASP A 217 -1.31 -2.90 -16.92
CA ASP A 217 -0.53 -2.78 -15.68
C ASP A 217 -1.44 -2.64 -14.45
N VAL A 218 -2.45 -1.76 -14.50
CA VAL A 218 -3.46 -1.63 -13.43
C VAL A 218 -4.21 -2.95 -13.23
N ALA A 219 -4.67 -3.58 -14.32
CA ALA A 219 -5.36 -4.85 -14.24
C ALA A 219 -4.48 -5.95 -13.60
N ASN A 220 -3.19 -6.02 -13.97
CA ASN A 220 -2.25 -6.96 -13.36
C ASN A 220 -2.06 -6.71 -11.86
N ALA A 221 -1.95 -5.46 -11.41
CA ALA A 221 -1.85 -5.15 -9.98
C ALA A 221 -3.08 -5.66 -9.20
N VAL A 222 -4.28 -5.49 -9.77
CA VAL A 222 -5.52 -6.03 -9.19
C VAL A 222 -5.50 -7.55 -9.16
N LEU A 223 -5.10 -8.20 -10.25
CA LEU A 223 -5.02 -9.67 -10.35
C LEU A 223 -3.95 -10.26 -9.45
N ASP A 224 -2.85 -9.54 -9.19
CA ASP A 224 -1.82 -9.91 -8.21
C ASP A 224 -2.36 -9.90 -6.77
N GLY A 225 -3.49 -9.23 -6.54
CA GLY A 225 -4.17 -9.15 -5.25
C GLY A 225 -3.80 -7.95 -4.39
N THR A 226 -3.35 -6.85 -4.99
CA THR A 226 -3.14 -5.57 -4.27
C THR A 226 -4.42 -5.11 -3.58
N ASP A 227 -4.31 -4.46 -2.44
CA ASP A 227 -5.45 -3.89 -1.73
C ASP A 227 -5.92 -2.58 -2.37
N ALA A 228 -4.96 -1.76 -2.81
CA ALA A 228 -5.24 -0.50 -3.46
C ALA A 228 -4.21 -0.22 -4.57
N VAL A 229 -4.62 0.54 -5.56
CA VAL A 229 -3.77 1.18 -6.55
C VAL A 229 -3.75 2.68 -6.29
N MET A 230 -2.59 3.32 -6.48
CA MET A 230 -2.40 4.72 -6.14
C MET A 230 -2.05 5.55 -7.38
N LEU A 231 -2.72 6.67 -7.53
CA LEU A 231 -2.37 7.74 -8.47
C LEU A 231 -1.51 8.78 -7.75
N SER A 232 -0.59 9.41 -8.47
CA SER A 232 0.32 10.44 -7.98
C SER A 232 0.15 11.73 -8.79
N ALA A 233 1.08 12.04 -9.68
CA ALA A 233 1.02 13.23 -10.53
C ALA A 233 -0.22 13.27 -11.42
N GLU A 234 -0.77 12.13 -11.78
CA GLU A 234 -1.96 11.98 -12.60
C GLU A 234 -3.17 12.76 -12.04
N THR A 235 -3.30 12.80 -10.71
CA THR A 235 -4.37 13.54 -10.02
C THR A 235 -3.87 14.80 -9.33
N ALA A 236 -2.58 14.84 -8.90
CA ALA A 236 -2.03 16.00 -8.17
C ALA A 236 -1.68 17.17 -9.10
N ALA A 237 -1.25 16.90 -10.33
CA ALA A 237 -0.77 17.89 -11.30
C ALA A 237 -1.27 17.65 -12.73
N GLY A 238 -1.96 16.56 -12.96
CA GLY A 238 -2.48 16.17 -14.29
C GLY A 238 -3.62 17.07 -14.76
N ARG A 239 -3.83 17.06 -16.07
CA ARG A 239 -4.91 17.82 -16.74
C ARG A 239 -6.26 17.11 -16.64
N TYR A 240 -6.28 15.80 -16.39
CA TYR A 240 -7.45 14.93 -16.45
C TYR A 240 -7.63 14.10 -15.18
N PRO A 241 -7.69 14.72 -13.98
CA PRO A 241 -7.72 13.96 -12.72
C PRO A 241 -8.98 13.12 -12.56
N VAL A 242 -10.14 13.63 -12.99
CA VAL A 242 -11.42 12.91 -12.87
C VAL A 242 -11.45 11.73 -13.82
N GLU A 243 -11.12 11.95 -15.08
CA GLU A 243 -11.08 10.90 -16.13
C GLU A 243 -10.08 9.80 -15.76
N THR A 244 -8.97 10.16 -15.12
CA THR A 244 -7.98 9.19 -14.65
C THR A 244 -8.54 8.28 -13.56
N ILE A 245 -9.26 8.84 -12.59
CA ILE A 245 -9.92 8.07 -11.53
C ILE A 245 -11.01 7.16 -12.11
N GLU A 246 -11.82 7.69 -13.01
CA GLU A 246 -12.89 6.92 -13.68
C GLU A 246 -12.33 5.77 -14.51
N ALA A 247 -11.28 6.02 -15.29
CA ALA A 247 -10.60 4.99 -16.08
C ALA A 247 -9.99 3.90 -15.17
N MET A 248 -9.27 4.30 -14.12
CA MET A 248 -8.69 3.36 -13.17
C MET A 248 -9.76 2.52 -12.46
N ALA A 249 -10.86 3.13 -12.02
CA ALA A 249 -11.96 2.43 -11.39
C ALA A 249 -12.61 1.41 -12.34
N ALA A 250 -12.82 1.77 -13.59
CA ALA A 250 -13.36 0.86 -14.60
C ALA A 250 -12.44 -0.34 -14.84
N ILE A 251 -11.13 -0.12 -14.92
CA ILE A 251 -10.14 -1.21 -15.07
C ILE A 251 -10.16 -2.13 -13.85
N CYS A 252 -10.19 -1.59 -12.64
CA CYS A 252 -10.26 -2.39 -11.41
C CYS A 252 -11.50 -3.28 -11.39
N VAL A 253 -12.67 -2.72 -11.67
CA VAL A 253 -13.94 -3.46 -11.69
C VAL A 253 -13.91 -4.58 -12.74
N GLU A 254 -13.37 -4.31 -13.94
CA GLU A 254 -13.30 -5.32 -14.99
C GLU A 254 -12.29 -6.43 -14.64
N ALA A 255 -11.14 -6.09 -14.09
CA ALA A 255 -10.15 -7.06 -13.64
C ALA A 255 -10.70 -7.97 -12.53
N GLU A 256 -11.47 -7.42 -11.59
CA GLU A 256 -12.10 -8.18 -10.51
C GLU A 256 -13.11 -9.20 -11.03
N LYS A 257 -13.87 -8.90 -12.11
CA LYS A 257 -14.80 -9.85 -12.73
C LYS A 257 -14.11 -11.07 -13.33
N SER A 258 -12.88 -10.90 -13.81
CA SER A 258 -12.10 -11.97 -14.44
C SER A 258 -11.40 -12.89 -13.42
N GLN A 259 -11.37 -12.52 -12.15
CA GLN A 259 -10.77 -13.35 -11.11
C GLN A 259 -11.60 -14.62 -10.92
N THR A 260 -11.01 -15.76 -11.27
CA THR A 260 -11.53 -17.08 -10.84
C THR A 260 -11.41 -17.15 -9.32
N VAL A 261 -12.52 -17.44 -8.66
CA VAL A 261 -12.53 -17.69 -7.22
C VAL A 261 -11.74 -18.97 -6.97
N HIS A 262 -10.54 -18.83 -6.45
CA HIS A 262 -9.78 -19.93 -5.90
C HIS A 262 -9.71 -19.71 -4.39
N LEU A 263 -10.44 -20.51 -3.64
CA LEU A 263 -10.02 -20.82 -2.29
C LEU A 263 -8.73 -21.63 -2.49
N ASP A 264 -7.58 -21.00 -2.35
CA ASP A 264 -6.29 -21.63 -2.59
C ASP A 264 -6.21 -22.98 -1.90
N ALA A 265 -5.79 -24.03 -2.61
CA ALA A 265 -5.65 -25.38 -2.03
C ALA A 265 -4.75 -25.34 -0.79
N ASP A 266 -3.70 -24.53 -0.82
CA ASP A 266 -2.80 -24.29 0.32
C ASP A 266 -3.54 -23.72 1.55
N PHE A 267 -4.68 -23.09 1.34
CA PHE A 267 -5.50 -22.50 2.37
C PHE A 267 -6.41 -23.53 3.07
N LEU A 268 -6.90 -24.54 2.36
CA LEU A 268 -7.71 -25.61 2.92
C LEU A 268 -6.90 -26.54 3.84
N ASP A 269 -5.59 -26.62 3.61
CA ASP A 269 -4.68 -27.47 4.38
C ASP A 269 -4.02 -26.75 5.57
N GLN A 270 -4.32 -25.45 5.77
CA GLN A 270 -3.76 -24.69 6.90
C GLN A 270 -4.40 -25.08 8.24
N THR A 271 -3.56 -25.25 9.26
CA THR A 271 -4.00 -25.40 10.65
C THR A 271 -4.09 -24.02 11.30
N PHE A 272 -5.28 -23.65 11.76
CA PHE A 272 -5.50 -22.39 12.46
C PHE A 272 -5.28 -22.54 13.97
N SER A 273 -4.62 -21.55 14.55
CA SER A 273 -4.43 -21.46 16.00
C SER A 273 -5.48 -20.57 16.69
N ARG A 274 -6.31 -19.86 15.91
CA ARG A 274 -7.30 -18.90 16.41
C ARG A 274 -8.71 -19.24 15.91
N ILE A 275 -9.68 -19.04 16.79
CA ILE A 275 -11.10 -19.31 16.48
C ILE A 275 -11.60 -18.38 15.38
N ASP A 276 -11.25 -17.08 15.43
CA ASP A 276 -11.69 -16.08 14.45
C ASP A 276 -11.22 -16.40 13.02
N GLN A 277 -10.05 -17.00 12.87
CA GLN A 277 -9.56 -17.48 11.56
C GLN A 277 -10.41 -18.64 11.04
N SER A 278 -10.75 -19.61 11.91
CA SER A 278 -11.60 -20.75 11.54
C SER A 278 -13.02 -20.31 11.16
N ILE A 279 -13.59 -19.35 11.88
CA ILE A 279 -14.90 -18.78 11.56
C ILE A 279 -14.86 -18.01 10.23
N ALA A 280 -13.83 -17.19 10.02
CA ALA A 280 -13.68 -16.46 8.77
C ALA A 280 -13.50 -17.41 7.57
N MET A 281 -12.75 -18.51 7.74
CA MET A 281 -12.64 -19.54 6.72
C MET A 281 -14.00 -20.21 6.43
N GLY A 282 -14.73 -20.61 7.47
CA GLY A 282 -16.07 -21.17 7.33
C GLY A 282 -17.02 -20.21 6.61
N ALA A 283 -16.90 -18.90 6.88
CA ALA A 283 -17.68 -17.87 6.21
C ALA A 283 -17.36 -17.78 4.71
N LEU A 284 -16.08 -17.78 4.33
CA LEU A 284 -15.64 -17.73 2.94
C LEU A 284 -16.06 -18.98 2.18
N PHE A 285 -15.84 -20.16 2.77
CA PHE A 285 -16.24 -21.45 2.19
C PHE A 285 -17.76 -21.52 1.97
N THR A 286 -18.54 -21.17 2.98
CA THR A 286 -20.01 -21.16 2.91
C THR A 286 -20.50 -20.17 1.87
N ALA A 287 -19.93 -18.96 1.87
CA ALA A 287 -20.30 -17.92 0.95
C ALA A 287 -20.08 -18.34 -0.50
N HIS A 288 -18.94 -18.96 -0.79
CA HIS A 288 -18.62 -19.45 -2.13
C HIS A 288 -19.58 -20.56 -2.59
N HIS A 289 -19.78 -21.60 -1.76
CA HIS A 289 -20.56 -22.77 -2.17
C HIS A 289 -22.07 -22.54 -2.17
N LEU A 290 -22.57 -21.69 -1.26
CA LEU A 290 -23.98 -21.32 -1.20
C LEU A 290 -24.34 -20.15 -2.15
N GLN A 291 -23.33 -19.56 -2.81
CA GLN A 291 -23.53 -18.41 -3.71
C GLN A 291 -24.26 -17.24 -3.03
N VAL A 292 -23.84 -16.90 -1.81
CA VAL A 292 -24.45 -15.80 -1.06
C VAL A 292 -24.18 -14.46 -1.74
N LYS A 293 -25.03 -13.48 -1.49
CA LYS A 293 -24.91 -12.14 -2.07
C LYS A 293 -23.89 -11.27 -1.35
N ALA A 294 -23.70 -11.48 -0.05
CA ALA A 294 -22.79 -10.72 0.78
C ALA A 294 -22.35 -11.49 2.02
N ILE A 295 -21.19 -11.12 2.55
CA ILE A 295 -20.76 -11.48 3.90
C ILE A 295 -20.84 -10.21 4.75
N ALA A 296 -21.57 -10.28 5.89
CA ALA A 296 -21.60 -9.21 6.87
C ALA A 296 -20.72 -9.59 8.07
N ALA A 297 -19.66 -8.86 8.28
CA ALA A 297 -18.73 -9.07 9.39
C ALA A 297 -18.95 -8.01 10.46
N LEU A 298 -19.61 -8.40 11.56
CA LEU A 298 -19.70 -7.52 12.73
C LEU A 298 -18.37 -7.55 13.46
N THR A 299 -17.69 -6.42 13.51
CA THR A 299 -16.30 -6.35 13.98
C THR A 299 -16.05 -5.05 14.73
N ASP A 300 -15.27 -5.11 15.80
CA ASP A 300 -14.81 -3.90 16.50
C ASP A 300 -13.53 -3.34 15.85
N SER A 301 -12.55 -4.19 15.61
CA SER A 301 -11.23 -3.80 15.12
C SER A 301 -11.02 -3.95 13.61
N GLY A 302 -11.90 -4.64 12.88
CA GLY A 302 -11.73 -4.99 11.47
C GLY A 302 -10.78 -6.18 11.22
N ALA A 303 -10.33 -6.89 12.26
CA ALA A 303 -9.36 -8.00 12.10
C ALA A 303 -9.93 -9.15 11.25
N THR A 304 -11.17 -9.55 11.51
CA THR A 304 -11.84 -10.62 10.74
C THR A 304 -12.04 -10.23 9.28
N ALA A 305 -12.44 -8.97 9.03
CA ALA A 305 -12.59 -8.46 7.67
C ALA A 305 -11.24 -8.40 6.92
N LEU A 306 -10.15 -7.98 7.60
CA LEU A 306 -8.81 -8.01 7.02
C LEU A 306 -8.45 -9.43 6.61
N TRP A 307 -8.63 -10.38 7.51
CA TRP A 307 -8.27 -11.77 7.25
C TRP A 307 -9.05 -12.35 6.07
N MET A 308 -10.37 -12.15 6.02
CA MET A 308 -11.19 -12.58 4.88
C MET A 308 -10.77 -11.91 3.58
N SER A 309 -10.35 -10.64 3.60
CA SER A 309 -9.92 -9.89 2.42
C SER A 309 -8.62 -10.40 1.79
N ARG A 310 -7.86 -11.23 2.51
CA ARG A 310 -6.62 -11.85 1.98
C ARG A 310 -6.90 -12.96 0.97
N HIS A 311 -8.12 -13.45 0.91
CA HIS A 311 -8.50 -14.58 0.05
C HIS A 311 -9.26 -14.08 -1.19
N GLY A 312 -9.03 -14.74 -2.33
CA GLY A 312 -9.63 -14.37 -3.61
C GLY A 312 -11.10 -14.83 -3.71
N ILE A 313 -11.99 -14.07 -3.09
CA ILE A 313 -13.43 -14.27 -3.16
C ILE A 313 -14.11 -13.09 -3.83
N ASN A 314 -15.04 -13.34 -4.77
CA ASN A 314 -15.80 -12.30 -5.48
C ASN A 314 -17.08 -11.85 -4.74
N ILE A 315 -17.31 -12.36 -3.55
CA ILE A 315 -18.45 -11.98 -2.74
C ILE A 315 -18.05 -10.79 -1.87
N PRO A 316 -18.77 -9.66 -1.90
CA PRO A 316 -18.41 -8.48 -1.14
C PRO A 316 -18.53 -8.70 0.37
N ILE A 317 -17.56 -8.15 1.11
CA ILE A 317 -17.49 -8.20 2.56
C ILE A 317 -17.92 -6.83 3.10
N TYR A 318 -19.01 -6.80 3.86
CA TYR A 318 -19.48 -5.61 4.56
C TYR A 318 -19.06 -5.69 6.03
N ALA A 319 -18.03 -4.93 6.36
CA ALA A 319 -17.54 -4.85 7.74
C ALA A 319 -18.33 -3.79 8.51
N MET A 320 -19.04 -4.21 9.52
CA MET A 320 -19.97 -3.37 10.27
C MET A 320 -19.44 -3.11 11.67
N THR A 321 -19.32 -1.82 12.02
CA THR A 321 -18.74 -1.41 13.30
C THR A 321 -19.26 -0.02 13.71
N PRO A 322 -19.46 0.25 15.02
CA PRO A 322 -19.73 1.59 15.51
C PRO A 322 -18.47 2.46 15.56
N ASN A 323 -17.28 1.85 15.46
CA ASN A 323 -15.99 2.52 15.64
C ASN A 323 -15.54 3.20 14.35
N VAL A 324 -15.57 4.54 14.31
CA VAL A 324 -15.20 5.35 13.15
C VAL A 324 -13.74 5.13 12.74
N ALA A 325 -12.81 4.96 13.69
CA ALA A 325 -11.41 4.71 13.39
C ALA A 325 -11.23 3.35 12.69
N SER A 326 -12.00 2.34 13.09
CA SER A 326 -12.02 1.04 12.40
C SER A 326 -12.65 1.13 11.01
N GLN A 327 -13.72 1.92 10.84
CA GLN A 327 -14.32 2.16 9.51
C GLN A 327 -13.29 2.76 8.54
N ARG A 328 -12.60 3.84 8.96
CA ARG A 328 -11.58 4.52 8.15
C ARG A 328 -10.41 3.58 7.80
N LYS A 329 -9.96 2.82 8.77
CA LYS A 329 -8.90 1.82 8.58
C LYS A 329 -9.26 0.81 7.49
N MET A 330 -10.48 0.28 7.51
CA MET A 330 -10.93 -0.74 6.58
C MET A 330 -11.16 -0.22 5.15
N ALA A 331 -11.13 1.10 4.93
CA ALA A 331 -11.25 1.68 3.60
C ALA A 331 -10.14 1.24 2.61
N LEU A 332 -8.98 0.80 3.12
CA LEU A 332 -7.90 0.24 2.31
C LEU A 332 -7.98 -1.27 2.10
N TYR A 333 -8.91 -1.97 2.73
CA TYR A 333 -8.98 -3.43 2.64
C TYR A 333 -9.64 -3.85 1.33
N ARG A 334 -8.99 -4.75 0.60
CA ARG A 334 -9.52 -5.30 -0.64
C ARG A 334 -10.87 -5.98 -0.40
N ASN A 335 -11.83 -5.70 -1.30
CA ASN A 335 -13.17 -6.29 -1.28
C ASN A 335 -13.95 -6.07 0.04
N VAL A 336 -13.58 -5.06 0.83
CA VAL A 336 -14.26 -4.71 2.09
C VAL A 336 -14.89 -3.33 1.97
N GLN A 337 -16.16 -3.25 2.31
CA GLN A 337 -16.88 -1.99 2.50
C GLN A 337 -17.23 -1.85 3.98
N SER A 338 -16.78 -0.78 4.62
CA SER A 338 -17.12 -0.52 6.01
C SER A 338 -18.46 0.22 6.09
N LEU A 339 -19.32 -0.24 6.97
CA LEU A 339 -20.62 0.38 7.25
C LEU A 339 -20.75 0.70 8.74
N PRO A 340 -21.31 1.87 9.09
CA PRO A 340 -21.63 2.17 10.48
C PRO A 340 -22.79 1.29 10.94
N LEU A 341 -22.61 0.62 12.07
CA LEU A 341 -23.66 -0.11 12.77
C LEU A 341 -23.74 0.37 14.21
N ALA A 342 -24.95 0.59 14.71
CA ALA A 342 -25.13 0.99 16.10
C ALA A 342 -24.57 -0.05 17.07
N ASN A 343 -24.09 0.40 18.21
CA ASN A 343 -23.61 -0.50 19.24
C ASN A 343 -24.82 -1.22 19.89
N SER A 344 -24.84 -2.53 19.87
CA SER A 344 -25.81 -3.35 20.56
C SER A 344 -25.09 -4.39 21.41
N THR A 345 -25.64 -4.68 22.57
CA THR A 345 -25.19 -5.79 23.43
C THR A 345 -25.98 -7.07 23.15
N ASP A 346 -27.10 -6.93 22.44
CA ASP A 346 -27.93 -8.05 21.99
C ASP A 346 -27.47 -8.52 20.61
N ARG A 347 -27.08 -9.78 20.51
CA ARG A 347 -26.61 -10.38 19.26
C ARG A 347 -27.71 -10.40 18.19
N ASP A 348 -28.90 -10.86 18.55
CA ASP A 348 -29.97 -11.06 17.58
C ASP A 348 -30.47 -9.74 17.02
N GLU A 349 -30.51 -8.70 17.87
CA GLU A 349 -30.76 -7.33 17.45
C GLU A 349 -29.68 -6.83 16.48
N ALA A 350 -28.38 -7.02 16.80
CA ALA A 350 -27.28 -6.59 15.94
C ALA A 350 -27.29 -7.28 14.58
N LEU A 351 -27.60 -8.58 14.55
CA LEU A 351 -27.70 -9.35 13.31
C LEU A 351 -28.91 -8.88 12.46
N HIS A 352 -30.03 -8.55 13.10
CA HIS A 352 -31.20 -8.00 12.41
C HIS A 352 -30.91 -6.60 11.83
N GLN A 353 -30.28 -5.71 12.60
CA GLN A 353 -29.85 -4.41 12.12
C GLN A 353 -28.88 -4.50 10.94
N ALA A 354 -27.95 -5.47 10.97
CA ALA A 354 -27.02 -5.72 9.88
C ALA A 354 -27.74 -6.12 8.59
N GLU A 355 -28.73 -7.02 8.68
CA GLU A 355 -29.56 -7.42 7.54
C GLU A 355 -30.37 -6.24 6.98
N GLU A 356 -31.06 -5.49 7.84
CA GLU A 356 -31.83 -4.32 7.43
C GLU A 356 -30.97 -3.27 6.73
N LEU A 357 -29.74 -3.05 7.23
CA LEU A 357 -28.79 -2.12 6.63
C LEU A 357 -28.38 -2.55 5.21
N LEU A 358 -28.14 -3.85 4.98
CA LEU A 358 -27.82 -4.38 3.66
C LEU A 358 -28.99 -4.26 2.69
N VAL A 359 -30.22 -4.49 3.16
CA VAL A 359 -31.44 -4.29 2.37
C VAL A 359 -31.62 -2.81 2.02
N ALA A 360 -31.51 -1.92 3.00
CA ALA A 360 -31.64 -0.48 2.81
C ALA A 360 -30.61 0.09 1.83
N ARG A 361 -29.42 -0.50 1.78
CA ARG A 361 -28.35 -0.14 0.82
C ARG A 361 -28.52 -0.77 -0.57
N GLY A 362 -29.54 -1.60 -0.77
CA GLY A 362 -29.79 -2.29 -2.04
C GLY A 362 -28.76 -3.38 -2.36
N VAL A 363 -27.99 -3.83 -1.36
CA VAL A 363 -27.01 -4.91 -1.52
C VAL A 363 -27.67 -6.25 -1.68
N VAL A 364 -28.73 -6.47 -0.92
CA VAL A 364 -29.51 -7.72 -0.88
C VAL A 364 -31.02 -7.43 -0.92
N GLN A 365 -31.77 -8.42 -1.34
CA GLN A 365 -33.23 -8.38 -1.36
C GLN A 365 -33.81 -9.60 -0.63
N ARG A 366 -35.10 -9.54 -0.31
CA ARG A 366 -35.79 -10.67 0.32
C ARG A 366 -35.61 -11.97 -0.47
N GLY A 367 -35.19 -13.01 0.24
CA GLY A 367 -34.93 -14.33 -0.34
C GLY A 367 -33.46 -14.60 -0.67
N ASP A 368 -32.62 -13.58 -0.73
CA ASP A 368 -31.17 -13.76 -0.90
C ASP A 368 -30.53 -14.43 0.33
N PHE A 369 -29.42 -15.12 0.12
CA PHE A 369 -28.62 -15.66 1.21
C PHE A 369 -27.48 -14.69 1.54
N ILE A 370 -27.22 -14.53 2.85
CA ILE A 370 -26.07 -13.85 3.41
C ILE A 370 -25.40 -14.70 4.49
N VAL A 371 -24.11 -14.45 4.69
CA VAL A 371 -23.35 -15.00 5.81
C VAL A 371 -23.04 -13.85 6.77
N LEU A 372 -23.31 -14.07 8.06
CA LEU A 372 -23.02 -13.13 9.12
C LEU A 372 -21.96 -13.71 10.04
N THR A 373 -20.96 -12.94 10.43
CA THR A 373 -19.98 -13.32 11.46
C THR A 373 -20.01 -12.33 12.61
N VAL A 374 -19.96 -12.83 13.83
CA VAL A 374 -20.05 -12.02 15.06
C VAL A 374 -19.23 -12.65 16.17
N GLY A 375 -18.79 -11.83 17.13
CA GLY A 375 -18.15 -12.27 18.37
C GLY A 375 -19.12 -12.27 19.55
N GLU A 376 -19.09 -13.32 20.34
CA GLU A 376 -19.84 -13.46 21.58
C GLU A 376 -18.88 -13.68 22.75
N PRO A 377 -18.94 -12.84 23.82
CA PRO A 377 -19.80 -11.66 23.99
C PRO A 377 -19.45 -10.52 23.03
N MET A 378 -20.47 -9.72 22.68
CA MET A 378 -20.33 -8.56 21.79
C MET A 378 -19.35 -7.53 22.35
N GLY A 379 -18.64 -6.80 21.45
CA GLY A 379 -17.74 -5.71 21.79
C GLY A 379 -16.34 -6.11 22.26
N GLN A 380 -15.94 -7.37 22.11
CA GLN A 380 -14.57 -7.82 22.37
C GLN A 380 -13.78 -7.92 21.05
N ALA A 381 -12.68 -7.17 20.96
CA ALA A 381 -11.77 -7.24 19.81
C ALA A 381 -11.18 -8.65 19.66
N GLY A 382 -11.20 -9.21 18.44
CA GLY A 382 -10.69 -10.56 18.15
C GLY A 382 -11.58 -11.71 18.65
N GLY A 383 -12.79 -11.40 19.12
CA GLY A 383 -13.75 -12.35 19.70
C GLY A 383 -14.67 -13.05 18.69
N THR A 384 -14.46 -12.89 17.38
CA THR A 384 -15.32 -13.55 16.37
C THR A 384 -15.31 -15.07 16.53
N ASN A 385 -16.44 -15.64 16.91
CA ASN A 385 -16.60 -17.06 17.25
C ASN A 385 -17.89 -17.67 16.70
N THR A 386 -18.72 -16.89 16.03
CA THR A 386 -20.04 -17.32 15.53
C THR A 386 -20.18 -16.98 14.06
N LEU A 387 -20.71 -17.92 13.30
CA LEU A 387 -21.15 -17.80 11.92
C LEU A 387 -22.64 -18.11 11.84
N LYS A 388 -23.43 -17.27 11.17
CA LYS A 388 -24.85 -17.50 10.91
C LYS A 388 -25.14 -17.35 9.42
N ILE A 389 -25.87 -18.28 8.86
CA ILE A 389 -26.41 -18.19 7.50
C ILE A 389 -27.85 -17.73 7.60
N VAL A 390 -28.21 -16.71 6.85
CA VAL A 390 -29.55 -16.12 6.88
C VAL A 390 -30.11 -16.02 5.47
N ARG A 391 -31.38 -16.34 5.34
CA ARG A 391 -32.18 -16.00 4.16
C ARG A 391 -32.95 -14.74 4.44
N VAL A 392 -32.61 -13.66 3.76
CA VAL A 392 -33.11 -12.31 3.99
C VAL A 392 -34.65 -12.28 4.03
N GLY A 393 -35.22 -11.74 5.12
CA GLY A 393 -36.67 -11.60 5.34
C GLY A 393 -37.42 -12.90 5.66
N MET A 394 -36.71 -13.96 6.06
CA MET A 394 -37.28 -15.25 6.44
C MET A 394 -36.77 -15.69 7.83
N HIS A 395 -37.12 -14.95 8.87
CA HIS A 395 -36.81 -15.29 10.27
C HIS A 395 -37.91 -16.12 10.90
#